data_aef82f1c9884b4bd0c9fb45f1c245197
#
_entry.id   aef82f1c9884b4bd0c9fb45f1c245197
#
_cell.length_a   1.000
_cell.length_b   1.000
_cell.length_c   1.000
_cell.angle_alpha   90.00
_cell.angle_beta   90.00
_cell.angle_gamma   90.00
#
_symmetry.space_group_name_H-M   'P 1'
#
loop_
_entity.id
_entity.type
_entity.pdbx_description
1 polymer ?
#
loop_
_entity_poly.entity_id
_entity_poly.type
_entity_poly.pdbx_seq_one_letter_code
_entity_poly.pdbx_strand_id
1 'polypeptide(L)'
;MAGHPRRSGVPPVNEIRPAADGKAVSGMGSERAWCVLAPNPSPMTLDGTNTWVIAEPGASSVLVVDPGPDDEEHLRRVVDVASAGDRRVTQIVLTHGHLDHSAGAARFAELTGAPVGALDPAFRLGNEGFAAGAVLDAGGCELRVVATPGHTADSLSLLLAADGALLTGDTVLGRGTTVIASDGSLGDYLRTLDELRSLADEAGLRVLLPGHGPLLSDPAGVLDYYIAHRKERLDQVRAALAAGARTPAEVVEIVYADVDRSLWPAAEQSVRAQLDYLAPGS
;
A
#
# COMPACT_ATOMS: atom_id res chain seq x y z
N MET A 1 9.87 34.22 23.01
CA MET A 1 9.65 33.73 21.62
C MET A 1 10.38 32.40 21.49
N ALA A 2 9.69 31.31 21.73
CA ALA A 2 10.23 29.97 21.59
C ALA A 2 9.95 29.51 20.15
N GLY A 3 11.02 29.32 19.36
CA GLY A 3 10.91 28.82 17.99
C GLY A 3 10.39 27.39 18.02
N HIS A 4 9.31 27.14 17.27
CA HIS A 4 8.84 25.78 17.01
C HIS A 4 9.92 25.01 16.25
N PRO A 5 10.24 23.76 16.63
CA PRO A 5 11.13 22.93 15.83
C PRO A 5 10.45 22.66 14.48
N ARG A 6 11.20 22.89 13.41
CA ARG A 6 10.78 22.53 12.04
C ARG A 6 10.48 21.04 12.03
N ARG A 7 9.25 20.67 11.62
CA ARG A 7 8.84 19.29 11.40
C ARG A 7 9.83 18.66 10.42
N SER A 8 10.46 17.56 10.83
CA SER A 8 11.22 16.69 9.94
C SER A 8 10.22 16.09 8.96
N GLY A 9 10.19 16.60 7.73
CA GLY A 9 9.37 16.06 6.67
C GLY A 9 9.79 14.63 6.34
N VAL A 10 8.87 13.87 5.76
CA VAL A 10 9.15 12.62 5.03
C VAL A 10 10.42 12.83 4.18
N PRO A 11 11.38 11.87 4.16
CA PRO A 11 12.59 12.00 3.34
C PRO A 11 12.24 12.36 1.89
N PRO A 12 13.14 13.05 1.17
CA PRO A 12 12.86 13.56 -0.16
C PRO A 12 12.44 12.43 -1.09
N VAL A 13 11.23 12.56 -1.58
CA VAL A 13 10.57 11.63 -2.48
C VAL A 13 11.07 11.92 -3.88
N ASN A 14 11.59 10.90 -4.58
CA ASN A 14 11.70 10.97 -6.03
C ASN A 14 10.28 10.98 -6.61
N GLU A 15 9.80 12.14 -7.06
CA GLU A 15 8.47 12.26 -7.65
C GLU A 15 8.32 11.33 -8.84
N ILE A 16 7.37 10.39 -8.74
CA ILE A 16 6.82 9.74 -9.92
C ILE A 16 6.14 10.84 -10.74
N ARG A 17 6.73 11.22 -11.86
CA ARG A 17 5.99 11.94 -12.88
C ARG A 17 5.36 10.89 -13.79
N PRO A 18 4.03 10.77 -13.85
CA PRO A 18 3.41 10.02 -14.93
C PRO A 18 3.97 10.60 -16.22
N ALA A 19 4.37 9.74 -17.15
CA ALA A 19 4.64 10.20 -18.50
C ALA A 19 3.40 10.95 -18.98
N ALA A 20 3.57 12.09 -19.63
CA ALA A 20 2.48 12.99 -20.03
C ALA A 20 1.44 12.32 -20.97
N ASP A 21 1.68 11.10 -21.38
CA ASP A 21 0.86 10.25 -22.25
C ASP A 21 0.18 9.08 -21.50
N GLY A 22 0.20 9.05 -20.15
CA GLY A 22 -0.43 8.00 -19.35
C GLY A 22 0.21 6.62 -19.48
N LYS A 23 1.42 6.53 -20.05
CA LYS A 23 2.15 5.27 -20.17
C LYS A 23 2.83 4.89 -18.85
N ALA A 24 3.11 3.58 -18.73
CA ALA A 24 3.85 3.05 -17.59
C ALA A 24 5.16 3.81 -17.36
N VAL A 25 5.44 4.15 -16.12
CA VAL A 25 6.73 4.74 -15.72
C VAL A 25 7.67 3.59 -15.41
N SER A 26 8.57 3.26 -16.34
CA SER A 26 9.62 2.26 -16.10
C SER A 26 10.79 2.88 -15.33
N GLY A 27 11.49 2.07 -14.55
CA GLY A 27 12.76 2.47 -13.92
C GLY A 27 12.66 3.17 -12.57
N MET A 28 11.59 2.98 -11.84
CA MET A 28 11.36 3.61 -10.55
C MET A 28 12.01 2.89 -9.37
N GLY A 29 13.30 2.63 -9.46
CA GLY A 29 14.05 1.94 -8.41
C GLY A 29 14.03 0.42 -8.55
N SER A 30 13.34 -0.16 -9.56
CA SER A 30 13.34 -1.58 -9.87
C SER A 30 13.40 -1.79 -11.39
N GLU A 31 14.24 -2.73 -11.83
CA GLU A 31 14.33 -3.14 -13.24
C GLU A 31 13.19 -4.10 -13.62
N ARG A 32 12.54 -4.70 -12.62
CA ARG A 32 11.53 -5.76 -12.77
C ARG A 32 10.11 -5.29 -12.46
N ALA A 33 9.93 -4.07 -12.00
CA ALA A 33 8.61 -3.51 -11.66
C ALA A 33 8.30 -2.27 -12.49
N TRP A 34 7.11 -2.26 -13.13
CA TRP A 34 6.58 -1.13 -13.88
C TRP A 34 5.25 -0.69 -13.27
N CYS A 35 5.11 0.59 -13.01
CA CYS A 35 3.87 1.18 -12.50
C CYS A 35 2.98 1.66 -13.66
N VAL A 36 1.68 1.34 -13.58
CA VAL A 36 0.62 1.92 -14.40
C VAL A 36 -0.34 2.63 -13.46
N LEU A 37 -0.34 3.97 -13.47
CA LEU A 37 -1.17 4.76 -12.57
C LEU A 37 -2.63 4.75 -13.04
N ALA A 38 -3.56 4.39 -12.15
CA ALA A 38 -5.00 4.47 -12.41
C ALA A 38 -5.52 5.92 -12.32
N PRO A 39 -6.54 6.31 -13.13
CA PRO A 39 -7.05 7.68 -13.17
C PRO A 39 -8.13 7.93 -12.10
N ASN A 40 -7.86 7.53 -10.86
CA ASN A 40 -8.78 7.67 -9.72
C ASN A 40 -8.21 8.54 -8.58
N PRO A 41 -7.71 9.78 -8.88
CA PRO A 41 -7.13 10.63 -7.85
C PRO A 41 -8.18 11.06 -6.83
N SER A 42 -7.82 10.98 -5.56
CA SER A 42 -8.64 11.42 -4.43
C SER A 42 -7.78 11.70 -3.19
N PRO A 43 -8.32 12.29 -2.12
CA PRO A 43 -7.60 12.39 -0.86
C PRO A 43 -7.16 11.05 -0.28
N MET A 44 -7.85 9.94 -0.62
CA MET A 44 -7.52 8.58 -0.15
C MET A 44 -6.54 7.86 -1.08
N THR A 45 -6.64 8.07 -2.37
CA THR A 45 -5.83 7.40 -3.38
C THR A 45 -4.67 8.26 -3.90
N LEU A 46 -4.50 9.46 -3.37
CA LEU A 46 -3.48 10.44 -3.77
C LEU A 46 -3.58 10.78 -5.27
N ASP A 47 -2.57 10.42 -6.07
CA ASP A 47 -2.57 10.65 -7.52
C ASP A 47 -3.35 9.56 -8.28
N GLY A 48 -3.75 8.50 -7.59
CA GLY A 48 -4.42 7.31 -8.09
C GLY A 48 -3.79 6.03 -7.54
N THR A 49 -4.35 4.89 -7.93
CA THR A 49 -3.82 3.57 -7.56
C THR A 49 -2.67 3.19 -8.47
N ASN A 50 -1.59 2.71 -7.88
CA ASN A 50 -0.44 2.15 -8.58
C ASN A 50 -0.70 0.67 -8.89
N THR A 51 -1.03 0.34 -10.13
CA THR A 51 -1.00 -1.04 -10.62
C THR A 51 0.43 -1.41 -10.99
N TRP A 52 0.96 -2.52 -10.43
CA TRP A 52 2.32 -2.95 -10.69
C TRP A 52 2.36 -4.15 -11.64
N VAL A 53 3.17 -4.06 -12.69
CA VAL A 53 3.49 -5.16 -13.62
C VAL A 53 4.89 -5.65 -13.29
N ILE A 54 5.02 -6.95 -12.97
CA ILE A 54 6.28 -7.53 -12.48
C ILE A 54 6.72 -8.66 -13.41
N ALA A 55 7.98 -8.58 -13.83
CA ALA A 55 8.63 -9.66 -14.60
C ALA A 55 10.16 -9.50 -14.63
N GLU A 56 10.87 -10.61 -14.85
CA GLU A 56 12.29 -10.57 -15.22
C GLU A 56 12.44 -9.88 -16.60
N PRO A 57 13.48 -9.06 -16.83
CA PRO A 57 13.76 -8.50 -18.15
C PRO A 57 13.87 -9.58 -19.22
N GLY A 58 13.08 -9.44 -20.30
CA GLY A 58 13.04 -10.41 -21.39
C GLY A 58 12.17 -11.65 -21.17
N ALA A 59 11.44 -11.73 -20.04
CA ALA A 59 10.50 -12.80 -19.77
C ALA A 59 9.32 -12.80 -20.76
N SER A 60 8.74 -13.98 -21.00
CA SER A 60 7.53 -14.19 -21.80
C SER A 60 6.23 -14.15 -20.97
N SER A 61 6.34 -13.98 -19.66
CA SER A 61 5.21 -13.93 -18.73
C SER A 61 5.41 -12.83 -17.70
N VAL A 62 4.30 -12.34 -17.14
CA VAL A 62 4.29 -11.30 -16.11
C VAL A 62 3.23 -11.60 -15.05
N LEU A 63 3.45 -11.05 -13.85
CA LEU A 63 2.46 -10.98 -12.79
C LEU A 63 1.98 -9.53 -12.64
N VAL A 64 0.69 -9.33 -12.40
CA VAL A 64 0.11 -8.00 -12.16
C VAL A 64 -0.41 -7.91 -10.72
N VAL A 65 -0.04 -6.83 -10.03
CA VAL A 65 -0.48 -6.55 -8.66
C VAL A 65 -1.45 -5.39 -8.69
N ASP A 66 -2.59 -5.54 -8.03
CA ASP A 66 -3.66 -4.54 -7.88
C ASP A 66 -4.08 -3.94 -9.22
N PRO A 67 -4.95 -4.58 -10.00
CA PRO A 67 -5.42 -4.06 -11.28
C PRO A 67 -6.12 -2.69 -11.17
N GLY A 68 -6.51 -2.32 -9.94
CA GLY A 68 -7.08 -1.02 -9.66
C GLY A 68 -8.62 -0.99 -9.74
N PRO A 69 -9.20 0.20 -9.95
CA PRO A 69 -10.64 0.36 -10.08
C PRO A 69 -11.19 -0.34 -11.34
N ASP A 70 -12.51 -0.58 -11.37
CA ASP A 70 -13.19 -1.10 -12.56
C ASP A 70 -13.33 0.01 -13.62
N ASP A 71 -12.19 0.37 -14.22
CA ASP A 71 -12.05 1.36 -15.28
C ASP A 71 -11.49 0.66 -16.53
N GLU A 72 -12.32 0.49 -17.54
CA GLU A 72 -12.00 -0.28 -18.75
C GLU A 72 -10.79 0.31 -19.49
N GLU A 73 -10.61 1.63 -19.51
CA GLU A 73 -9.49 2.27 -20.18
C GLU A 73 -8.18 2.01 -19.43
N HIS A 74 -8.22 2.11 -18.10
CA HIS A 74 -7.07 1.76 -17.27
C HIS A 74 -6.70 0.28 -17.42
N LEU A 75 -7.66 -0.62 -17.30
CA LEU A 75 -7.41 -2.06 -17.42
C LEU A 75 -6.79 -2.42 -18.78
N ARG A 76 -7.25 -1.80 -19.88
CA ARG A 76 -6.63 -2.01 -21.19
C ARG A 76 -5.22 -1.46 -21.26
N ARG A 77 -4.94 -0.30 -20.67
CA ARG A 77 -3.55 0.20 -20.58
C ARG A 77 -2.64 -0.76 -19.82
N VAL A 78 -3.15 -1.35 -18.72
CA VAL A 78 -2.38 -2.38 -17.98
C VAL A 78 -2.13 -3.61 -18.85
N VAL A 79 -3.14 -4.07 -19.62
CA VAL A 79 -2.97 -5.16 -20.59
C VAL A 79 -1.89 -4.83 -21.62
N ASP A 80 -1.94 -3.64 -22.22
CA ASP A 80 -0.97 -3.19 -23.23
C ASP A 80 0.47 -3.20 -22.69
N VAL A 81 0.67 -2.70 -21.46
CA VAL A 81 1.97 -2.70 -20.79
C VAL A 81 2.42 -4.13 -20.45
N ALA A 82 1.53 -4.93 -19.88
CA ALA A 82 1.82 -6.29 -19.48
C ALA A 82 2.15 -7.19 -20.70
N SER A 83 1.45 -6.98 -21.82
CA SER A 83 1.61 -7.79 -23.05
C SER A 83 2.71 -7.28 -23.99
N ALA A 84 3.40 -6.20 -23.66
CA ALA A 84 4.46 -5.66 -24.52
C ALA A 84 5.55 -6.72 -24.75
N GLY A 85 5.93 -6.96 -26.04
CA GLY A 85 6.91 -7.98 -26.40
C GLY A 85 6.36 -9.42 -26.32
N ASP A 86 5.05 -9.60 -26.61
CA ASP A 86 4.34 -10.90 -26.62
C ASP A 86 4.31 -11.62 -25.27
N ARG A 87 4.43 -10.89 -24.17
CA ARG A 87 4.30 -11.41 -22.82
C ARG A 87 2.84 -11.77 -22.49
N ARG A 88 2.65 -12.68 -21.55
CA ARG A 88 1.34 -13.07 -21.05
C ARG A 88 1.24 -12.79 -19.55
N VAL A 89 0.10 -12.27 -19.12
CA VAL A 89 -0.24 -12.22 -17.69
C VAL A 89 -0.54 -13.65 -17.24
N THR A 90 0.21 -14.16 -16.27
CA THR A 90 0.05 -15.52 -15.73
C THR A 90 -0.65 -15.53 -14.39
N GLN A 91 -0.62 -14.41 -13.66
CA GLN A 91 -1.26 -14.28 -12.36
C GLN A 91 -1.58 -12.81 -12.06
N ILE A 92 -2.68 -12.60 -11.36
CA ILE A 92 -3.09 -11.34 -10.75
C ILE A 92 -3.01 -11.53 -9.24
N VAL A 93 -2.44 -10.58 -8.53
CA VAL A 93 -2.35 -10.59 -7.06
C VAL A 93 -3.01 -9.33 -6.52
N LEU A 94 -3.87 -9.49 -5.51
CA LEU A 94 -4.41 -8.37 -4.75
C LEU A 94 -3.67 -8.24 -3.43
N THR A 95 -3.22 -7.02 -3.13
CA THR A 95 -2.60 -6.71 -1.84
C THR A 95 -3.62 -6.71 -0.71
N HIS A 96 -4.86 -6.30 -1.00
CA HIS A 96 -6.01 -6.31 -0.09
C HIS A 96 -7.32 -6.07 -0.85
N GLY A 97 -8.46 -6.14 -0.16
CA GLY A 97 -9.79 -6.14 -0.75
C GLY A 97 -10.40 -4.77 -1.06
N HIS A 98 -9.79 -3.63 -0.80
CA HIS A 98 -10.38 -2.33 -1.11
C HIS A 98 -10.65 -2.17 -2.61
N LEU A 99 -11.77 -1.51 -2.93
CA LEU A 99 -12.31 -1.45 -4.30
C LEU A 99 -11.39 -0.74 -5.30
N ASP A 100 -10.61 0.19 -4.85
CA ASP A 100 -9.61 0.89 -5.68
C ASP A 100 -8.41 0.01 -6.06
N HIS A 101 -8.24 -1.15 -5.41
CA HIS A 101 -7.27 -2.19 -5.77
C HIS A 101 -7.92 -3.38 -6.46
N SER A 102 -9.11 -3.79 -6.02
CA SER A 102 -9.73 -5.08 -6.34
C SER A 102 -10.87 -5.02 -7.34
N ALA A 103 -11.57 -3.86 -7.50
CA ALA A 103 -12.80 -3.80 -8.30
C ALA A 103 -12.58 -4.20 -9.76
N GLY A 104 -11.44 -3.85 -10.36
CA GLY A 104 -11.08 -4.20 -11.73
C GLY A 104 -10.60 -5.65 -11.90
N ALA A 105 -10.36 -6.41 -10.82
CA ALA A 105 -9.69 -7.71 -10.89
C ALA A 105 -10.45 -8.75 -11.72
N ALA A 106 -11.77 -8.86 -11.55
CA ALA A 106 -12.59 -9.81 -12.31
C ALA A 106 -12.56 -9.48 -13.81
N ARG A 107 -12.74 -8.19 -14.15
CA ARG A 107 -12.68 -7.74 -15.53
C ARG A 107 -11.29 -7.92 -16.14
N PHE A 108 -10.23 -7.65 -15.37
CA PHE A 108 -8.85 -7.85 -15.82
C PHE A 108 -8.54 -9.35 -16.03
N ALA A 109 -9.09 -10.23 -15.18
CA ALA A 109 -9.00 -11.68 -15.37
C ALA A 109 -9.69 -12.14 -16.65
N GLU A 110 -10.86 -11.58 -17.01
CA GLU A 110 -11.52 -11.85 -18.30
C GLU A 110 -10.67 -11.43 -19.51
N LEU A 111 -10.01 -10.26 -19.43
CA LEU A 111 -9.18 -9.70 -20.50
C LEU A 111 -7.91 -10.52 -20.74
N THR A 112 -7.34 -11.11 -19.68
CA THR A 112 -6.03 -11.76 -19.72
C THR A 112 -6.09 -13.29 -19.66
N GLY A 113 -7.19 -13.84 -19.15
CA GLY A 113 -7.30 -15.27 -18.82
C GLY A 113 -6.52 -15.68 -17.57
N ALA A 114 -5.95 -14.73 -16.82
CA ALA A 114 -5.14 -15.00 -15.65
C ALA A 114 -6.01 -15.14 -14.38
N PRO A 115 -5.66 -16.06 -13.45
CA PRO A 115 -6.35 -16.19 -12.18
C PRO A 115 -6.00 -15.05 -11.23
N VAL A 116 -6.93 -14.77 -10.28
CA VAL A 116 -6.74 -13.78 -9.20
C VAL A 116 -6.44 -14.49 -7.89
N GLY A 117 -5.30 -14.16 -7.28
CA GLY A 117 -4.90 -14.62 -5.95
C GLY A 117 -4.97 -13.49 -4.92
N ALA A 118 -5.40 -13.82 -3.71
CA ALA A 118 -5.45 -12.94 -2.54
C ALA A 118 -5.30 -13.76 -1.27
N LEU A 119 -4.99 -13.11 -0.12
CA LEU A 119 -5.05 -13.80 1.17
C LEU A 119 -6.50 -14.13 1.54
N ASP A 120 -7.42 -13.17 1.41
CA ASP A 120 -8.85 -13.42 1.62
C ASP A 120 -9.44 -14.24 0.46
N PRO A 121 -10.04 -15.42 0.75
CA PRO A 121 -10.72 -16.24 -0.25
C PRO A 121 -11.84 -15.51 -1.03
N ALA A 122 -12.47 -14.50 -0.44
CA ALA A 122 -13.57 -13.75 -1.07
C ALA A 122 -13.14 -13.01 -2.34
N PHE A 123 -11.85 -12.69 -2.46
CA PHE A 123 -11.29 -11.96 -3.62
C PHE A 123 -10.57 -12.87 -4.63
N ARG A 124 -10.60 -14.18 -4.45
CA ARG A 124 -9.95 -15.14 -5.36
C ARG A 124 -10.83 -15.46 -6.56
N LEU A 125 -10.20 -15.62 -7.72
CA LEU A 125 -10.87 -16.06 -8.94
C LEU A 125 -9.97 -17.01 -9.72
N GLY A 126 -10.44 -18.27 -9.90
CA GLY A 126 -9.68 -19.27 -10.66
C GLY A 126 -8.33 -19.66 -10.06
N ASN A 127 -8.13 -19.42 -8.77
CA ASN A 127 -6.92 -19.71 -8.02
C ASN A 127 -7.28 -20.21 -6.61
N GLU A 128 -6.53 -21.19 -6.08
CA GLU A 128 -6.68 -21.68 -4.71
C GLU A 128 -6.15 -20.67 -3.66
N GLY A 129 -5.48 -19.60 -4.14
CA GLY A 129 -4.84 -18.60 -3.30
C GLY A 129 -3.44 -18.99 -2.88
N PHE A 130 -2.92 -18.24 -1.93
CA PHE A 130 -1.61 -18.46 -1.34
C PHE A 130 -1.64 -18.06 0.14
N ALA A 131 -0.67 -18.54 0.89
CA ALA A 131 -0.46 -18.19 2.28
C ALA A 131 0.69 -17.19 2.44
N ALA A 132 0.80 -16.60 3.62
CA ALA A 132 1.99 -15.86 4.01
C ALA A 132 3.24 -16.74 3.88
N GLY A 133 4.32 -16.18 3.38
CA GLY A 133 5.58 -16.88 3.09
C GLY A 133 5.61 -17.62 1.75
N ALA A 134 4.49 -17.71 1.01
CA ALA A 134 4.50 -18.29 -0.33
C ALA A 134 5.43 -17.50 -1.26
N VAL A 135 6.03 -18.22 -2.22
CA VAL A 135 6.83 -17.63 -3.29
C VAL A 135 6.07 -17.78 -4.59
N LEU A 136 5.80 -16.65 -5.24
CA LEU A 136 5.11 -16.58 -6.53
C LEU A 136 6.13 -16.37 -7.63
N ASP A 137 5.91 -17.03 -8.78
CA ASP A 137 6.69 -16.77 -9.98
C ASP A 137 6.10 -15.56 -10.73
N ALA A 138 6.89 -14.52 -10.85
CA ALA A 138 6.54 -13.32 -11.60
C ALA A 138 7.39 -13.21 -12.88
N GLY A 139 7.14 -14.13 -13.82
CA GLY A 139 7.86 -14.14 -15.10
C GLY A 139 9.36 -14.37 -14.92
N GLY A 140 9.73 -15.37 -14.11
CA GLY A 140 11.11 -15.75 -13.85
C GLY A 140 11.78 -15.06 -12.67
N CYS A 141 11.14 -14.07 -12.04
CA CYS A 141 11.58 -13.54 -10.74
C CYS A 141 10.64 -13.99 -9.62
N GLU A 142 11.21 -14.13 -8.41
CA GLU A 142 10.48 -14.56 -7.23
C GLU A 142 9.90 -13.37 -6.47
N LEU A 143 8.59 -13.44 -6.17
CA LEU A 143 7.90 -12.56 -5.24
C LEU A 143 7.49 -13.34 -4.00
N ARG A 144 8.04 -12.98 -2.84
CA ARG A 144 7.64 -13.59 -1.58
C ARG A 144 6.50 -12.81 -0.94
N VAL A 145 5.42 -13.51 -0.62
CA VAL A 145 4.25 -12.97 0.08
C VAL A 145 4.59 -12.75 1.54
N VAL A 146 4.43 -11.52 2.02
CA VAL A 146 4.57 -11.12 3.41
C VAL A 146 3.20 -10.67 3.90
N ALA A 147 2.59 -11.35 4.87
CA ALA A 147 1.36 -10.85 5.48
C ALA A 147 1.67 -9.55 6.22
N THR A 148 0.89 -8.52 5.96
CA THR A 148 1.05 -7.19 6.59
C THR A 148 -0.29 -6.67 7.11
N PRO A 149 -0.98 -7.45 7.99
CA PRO A 149 -2.28 -7.05 8.52
C PRO A 149 -2.19 -5.74 9.29
N GLY A 150 -3.27 -4.98 9.28
CA GLY A 150 -3.38 -3.74 10.05
C GLY A 150 -4.15 -2.65 9.35
N HIS A 151 -3.81 -2.28 8.12
CA HIS A 151 -4.66 -1.41 7.29
C HIS A 151 -6.00 -2.10 7.03
N THR A 152 -5.96 -3.31 6.52
CA THR A 152 -7.03 -4.32 6.52
C THR A 152 -6.52 -5.61 7.12
N ALA A 153 -7.41 -6.55 7.46
CA ALA A 153 -7.03 -7.85 8.00
C ALA A 153 -6.32 -8.74 6.95
N ASP A 154 -6.65 -8.56 5.67
CA ASP A 154 -6.14 -9.33 4.53
C ASP A 154 -4.94 -8.70 3.84
N SER A 155 -4.40 -7.59 4.37
CA SER A 155 -3.27 -6.88 3.76
C SER A 155 -2.03 -7.76 3.63
N LEU A 156 -1.38 -7.67 2.47
CA LEU A 156 -0.09 -8.27 2.19
C LEU A 156 0.87 -7.28 1.52
N SER A 157 2.14 -7.55 1.67
CA SER A 157 3.23 -6.96 0.90
C SER A 157 3.94 -8.02 0.09
N LEU A 158 4.64 -7.63 -0.98
CA LEU A 158 5.37 -8.55 -1.85
C LEU A 158 6.85 -8.17 -1.90
N LEU A 159 7.71 -9.05 -1.43
CA LEU A 159 9.17 -8.84 -1.46
C LEU A 159 9.74 -9.32 -2.80
N LEU A 160 10.27 -8.39 -3.57
CA LEU A 160 11.08 -8.62 -4.76
C LEU A 160 12.57 -8.49 -4.38
N ALA A 161 13.12 -9.58 -3.83
CA ALA A 161 14.46 -9.57 -3.25
C ALA A 161 15.56 -9.26 -4.27
N ALA A 162 15.38 -9.67 -5.54
CA ALA A 162 16.33 -9.42 -6.63
C ALA A 162 16.62 -7.92 -6.80
N ASP A 163 15.65 -7.05 -6.54
CA ASP A 163 15.78 -5.61 -6.67
C ASP A 163 15.89 -4.88 -5.32
N GLY A 164 15.85 -5.62 -4.19
CA GLY A 164 15.74 -5.02 -2.86
C GLY A 164 14.48 -4.15 -2.75
N ALA A 165 13.38 -4.56 -3.36
CA ALA A 165 12.14 -3.82 -3.43
C ALA A 165 11.02 -4.53 -2.66
N LEU A 166 10.15 -3.74 -2.02
CA LEU A 166 8.95 -4.24 -1.35
C LEU A 166 7.72 -3.47 -1.87
N LEU A 167 6.78 -4.20 -2.47
CA LEU A 167 5.46 -3.67 -2.78
C LEU A 167 4.64 -3.69 -1.49
N THR A 168 4.17 -2.54 -1.04
CA THR A 168 3.59 -2.39 0.29
C THR A 168 2.07 -2.33 0.29
N GLY A 169 1.41 -2.33 -0.88
CA GLY A 169 0.00 -1.99 -0.94
C GLY A 169 -0.26 -0.71 -0.15
N ASP A 170 -1.26 -0.73 0.71
CA ASP A 170 -1.61 0.40 1.56
C ASP A 170 -1.04 0.32 2.98
N THR A 171 -0.15 -0.62 3.25
CA THR A 171 0.57 -0.66 4.53
C THR A 171 1.47 0.56 4.71
N VAL A 172 2.17 0.98 3.64
CA VAL A 172 2.97 2.21 3.57
C VAL A 172 2.65 2.93 2.28
N LEU A 173 2.25 4.19 2.39
CA LEU A 173 1.89 5.06 1.25
C LEU A 173 3.07 5.95 0.84
N GLY A 174 3.09 6.37 -0.42
CA GLY A 174 4.11 7.27 -0.94
C GLY A 174 4.10 8.67 -0.34
N ARG A 175 2.96 9.11 0.22
CA ARG A 175 2.80 10.36 0.97
C ARG A 175 1.77 10.17 2.09
N GLY A 176 1.95 10.92 3.18
CA GLY A 176 1.06 10.81 4.34
C GLY A 176 1.24 9.51 5.11
N THR A 177 0.18 9.06 5.75
CA THR A 177 0.15 7.79 6.48
C THR A 177 -1.20 7.12 6.26
N THR A 178 -1.20 5.79 6.19
CA THR A 178 -2.41 5.01 5.90
C THR A 178 -3.49 5.18 6.97
N VAL A 179 -4.74 4.92 6.61
CA VAL A 179 -5.88 4.82 7.52
C VAL A 179 -6.00 3.36 7.97
N ILE A 180 -6.38 3.12 9.22
CA ILE A 180 -6.74 1.78 9.67
C ILE A 180 -8.22 1.57 9.33
N ALA A 181 -8.51 0.61 8.45
CA ALA A 181 -9.87 0.29 8.01
C ALA A 181 -10.70 -0.35 9.14
N SER A 182 -12.00 -0.46 8.93
CA SER A 182 -12.92 -1.01 9.96
C SER A 182 -12.70 -2.47 10.28
N ASP A 183 -12.11 -3.23 9.35
CA ASP A 183 -11.68 -4.62 9.49
C ASP A 183 -10.20 -4.75 9.84
N GLY A 184 -9.49 -3.62 9.88
CA GLY A 184 -8.09 -3.53 10.28
C GLY A 184 -7.90 -3.46 11.80
N SER A 185 -6.66 -3.44 12.23
CA SER A 185 -6.27 -3.38 13.65
C SER A 185 -5.01 -2.55 13.82
N LEU A 186 -5.06 -1.58 14.74
CA LEU A 186 -3.85 -0.78 15.03
C LEU A 186 -2.77 -1.64 15.71
N GLY A 187 -3.15 -2.61 16.53
CA GLY A 187 -2.20 -3.52 17.18
C GLY A 187 -1.46 -4.37 16.16
N ASP A 188 -2.18 -4.94 15.18
CA ASP A 188 -1.58 -5.68 14.07
C ASP A 188 -0.70 -4.77 13.22
N TYR A 189 -1.18 -3.57 12.92
CA TYR A 189 -0.44 -2.60 12.12
C TYR A 189 0.92 -2.21 12.74
N LEU A 190 0.96 -2.00 14.06
CA LEU A 190 2.20 -1.68 14.76
C LEU A 190 3.19 -2.86 14.72
N ARG A 191 2.71 -4.10 14.90
CA ARG A 191 3.56 -5.30 14.73
C ARG A 191 4.07 -5.43 13.30
N THR A 192 3.21 -5.25 12.32
CA THR A 192 3.57 -5.24 10.90
C THR A 192 4.68 -4.23 10.60
N LEU A 193 4.58 -3.00 11.12
CA LEU A 193 5.62 -1.99 10.91
C LEU A 193 6.97 -2.41 11.53
N ASP A 194 6.96 -2.97 12.75
CA ASP A 194 8.18 -3.46 13.41
C ASP A 194 8.80 -4.66 12.64
N GLU A 195 7.96 -5.57 12.12
CA GLU A 195 8.40 -6.71 11.29
C GLU A 195 8.97 -6.24 9.94
N LEU A 196 8.31 -5.30 9.27
CA LEU A 196 8.81 -4.72 8.02
C LEU A 196 10.10 -3.94 8.23
N ARG A 197 10.26 -3.26 9.39
CA ARG A 197 11.49 -2.57 9.75
C ARG A 197 12.67 -3.56 9.88
N SER A 198 12.43 -4.69 10.51
CA SER A 198 13.42 -5.78 10.62
C SER A 198 13.73 -6.36 9.25
N LEU A 199 12.70 -6.64 8.44
CA LEU A 199 12.84 -7.16 7.08
C LEU A 199 13.64 -6.20 6.19
N ALA A 200 13.49 -4.88 6.37
CA ALA A 200 14.23 -3.89 5.60
C ALA A 200 15.75 -4.05 5.76
N ASP A 201 16.22 -4.32 6.97
CA ASP A 201 17.63 -4.56 7.23
C ASP A 201 18.08 -5.96 6.76
N GLU A 202 17.28 -7.00 7.05
CA GLU A 202 17.61 -8.39 6.71
C GLU A 202 17.69 -8.65 5.20
N ALA A 203 16.73 -8.09 4.45
CA ALA A 203 16.66 -8.25 2.98
C ALA A 203 17.44 -7.16 2.22
N GLY A 204 18.01 -6.18 2.92
CA GLY A 204 18.72 -5.06 2.30
C GLY A 204 17.80 -4.25 1.38
N LEU A 205 16.59 -3.90 1.85
CA LEU A 205 15.63 -3.16 1.06
C LEU A 205 16.19 -1.78 0.66
N ARG A 206 15.96 -1.41 -0.58
CA ARG A 206 16.39 -0.15 -1.19
C ARG A 206 15.23 0.76 -1.55
N VAL A 207 14.04 0.19 -1.77
CA VAL A 207 12.87 0.94 -2.23
C VAL A 207 11.57 0.28 -1.74
N LEU A 208 10.59 1.12 -1.39
CA LEU A 208 9.21 0.71 -1.20
C LEU A 208 8.38 1.16 -2.42
N LEU A 209 7.52 0.28 -2.88
CA LEU A 209 6.61 0.45 -4.02
C LEU A 209 5.17 0.42 -3.51
N PRO A 210 4.59 1.59 -3.17
CA PRO A 210 3.29 1.67 -2.51
C PRO A 210 2.12 1.47 -3.47
N GLY A 211 0.92 1.18 -2.91
CA GLY A 211 -0.34 1.19 -3.64
C GLY A 211 -0.77 2.58 -4.09
N HIS A 212 -0.36 3.64 -3.38
CA HIS A 212 -0.66 5.03 -3.73
C HIS A 212 0.53 5.95 -3.54
N GLY A 213 0.64 6.94 -4.44
CA GLY A 213 1.68 7.96 -4.40
C GLY A 213 3.04 7.47 -4.88
N PRO A 214 4.09 8.28 -4.68
CA PRO A 214 5.42 7.99 -5.19
C PRO A 214 6.11 6.85 -4.45
N LEU A 215 7.07 6.20 -5.13
CA LEU A 215 8.00 5.27 -4.47
C LEU A 215 8.81 5.96 -3.38
N LEU A 216 9.32 5.19 -2.43
CA LEU A 216 10.09 5.69 -1.31
C LEU A 216 11.47 5.02 -1.30
N SER A 217 12.52 5.81 -1.48
CA SER A 217 13.90 5.42 -1.16
C SER A 217 14.11 5.53 0.35
N ASP A 218 15.03 4.77 0.93
CA ASP A 218 15.25 4.69 2.38
C ASP A 218 14.12 3.98 3.15
N PRO A 219 13.86 2.69 2.86
CA PRO A 219 12.81 1.91 3.53
C PRO A 219 12.91 1.94 5.06
N ALA A 220 14.11 1.84 5.62
CA ALA A 220 14.33 1.85 7.06
C ALA A 220 13.90 3.19 7.69
N GLY A 221 14.34 4.31 7.14
CA GLY A 221 13.97 5.63 7.63
C GLY A 221 12.46 5.93 7.48
N VAL A 222 11.83 5.45 6.40
CA VAL A 222 10.38 5.55 6.20
C VAL A 222 9.63 4.76 7.27
N LEU A 223 10.00 3.52 7.52
CA LEU A 223 9.36 2.68 8.53
C LEU A 223 9.56 3.24 9.95
N ASP A 224 10.76 3.72 10.28
CA ASP A 224 11.02 4.41 11.54
C ASP A 224 10.13 5.66 11.70
N TYR A 225 9.92 6.44 10.63
CA TYR A 225 8.99 7.57 10.63
C TYR A 225 7.54 7.12 10.89
N TYR A 226 7.06 6.06 10.22
CA TYR A 226 5.71 5.53 10.43
C TYR A 226 5.50 5.06 11.88
N ILE A 227 6.45 4.32 12.44
CA ILE A 227 6.42 3.85 13.83
C ILE A 227 6.35 5.04 14.81
N ALA A 228 7.23 6.02 14.63
CA ALA A 228 7.26 7.22 15.47
C ALA A 228 5.96 8.03 15.38
N HIS A 229 5.46 8.25 14.16
CA HIS A 229 4.21 8.96 13.92
C HIS A 229 3.01 8.26 14.60
N ARG A 230 2.92 6.91 14.52
CA ARG A 230 1.84 6.17 15.19
C ARG A 230 1.90 6.29 16.72
N LYS A 231 3.10 6.21 17.30
CA LYS A 231 3.31 6.40 18.74
C LYS A 231 2.91 7.82 19.17
N GLU A 232 3.36 8.83 18.43
CA GLU A 232 2.99 10.24 18.70
C GLU A 232 1.47 10.44 18.65
N ARG A 233 0.77 9.90 17.64
CA ARG A 233 -0.68 9.99 17.53
C ARG A 233 -1.39 9.31 18.70
N LEU A 234 -0.93 8.14 19.15
CA LEU A 234 -1.46 7.47 20.32
C LEU A 234 -1.31 8.33 21.60
N ASP A 235 -0.16 8.98 21.77
CA ASP A 235 0.06 9.87 22.92
C ASP A 235 -0.85 11.11 22.88
N GLN A 236 -1.09 11.68 21.70
CA GLN A 236 -2.03 12.78 21.49
C GLN A 236 -3.47 12.36 21.81
N VAL A 237 -3.89 11.14 21.40
CA VAL A 237 -5.22 10.59 21.75
C VAL A 237 -5.35 10.38 23.26
N ARG A 238 -4.35 9.81 23.93
CA ARG A 238 -4.32 9.66 25.39
C ARG A 238 -4.48 11.01 26.10
N ALA A 239 -3.76 12.04 25.62
CA ALA A 239 -3.85 13.39 26.15
C ALA A 239 -5.26 14.01 25.96
N ALA A 240 -5.87 13.83 24.79
CA ALA A 240 -7.22 14.28 24.51
C ALA A 240 -8.26 13.62 25.44
N LEU A 241 -8.15 12.31 25.65
CA LEU A 241 -9.00 11.57 26.60
C LEU A 241 -8.83 12.06 28.03
N ALA A 242 -7.59 12.30 28.46
CA ALA A 242 -7.28 12.85 29.79
C ALA A 242 -7.82 14.28 29.96
N ALA A 243 -7.88 15.07 28.87
CA ALA A 243 -8.47 16.39 28.84
C ALA A 243 -10.02 16.40 28.82
N GLY A 244 -10.63 15.21 28.69
CA GLY A 244 -12.09 15.07 28.82
C GLY A 244 -12.83 14.69 27.55
N ALA A 245 -12.14 14.50 26.40
CA ALA A 245 -12.77 13.97 25.19
C ALA A 245 -13.37 12.57 25.47
N ARG A 246 -14.53 12.28 24.90
CA ARG A 246 -15.29 11.03 25.12
C ARG A 246 -15.68 10.32 23.84
N THR A 247 -15.69 11.01 22.72
CA THR A 247 -16.09 10.48 21.42
C THR A 247 -14.96 10.59 20.40
N PRO A 248 -14.94 9.73 19.35
CA PRO A 248 -13.97 9.87 18.28
C PRO A 248 -13.98 11.27 17.64
N ALA A 249 -15.15 11.87 17.44
CA ALA A 249 -15.27 13.20 16.87
C ALA A 249 -14.59 14.28 17.74
N GLU A 250 -14.79 14.25 19.07
CA GLU A 250 -14.12 15.19 20.00
C GLU A 250 -12.60 15.00 19.98
N VAL A 251 -12.11 13.77 19.84
CA VAL A 251 -10.67 13.49 19.70
C VAL A 251 -10.15 14.05 18.37
N VAL A 252 -10.89 13.89 17.28
CA VAL A 252 -10.52 14.44 15.95
C VAL A 252 -10.40 15.96 16.01
N GLU A 253 -11.34 16.66 16.64
CA GLU A 253 -11.31 18.12 16.79
C GLU A 253 -10.06 18.62 17.52
N ILE A 254 -9.51 17.83 18.45
CA ILE A 254 -8.31 18.18 19.21
C ILE A 254 -7.03 17.76 18.48
N VAL A 255 -6.96 16.50 18.05
CA VAL A 255 -5.72 15.87 17.54
C VAL A 255 -5.47 16.20 16.08
N TYR A 256 -6.55 16.42 15.30
CA TYR A 256 -6.50 16.65 13.86
C TYR A 256 -6.98 18.05 13.47
N ALA A 257 -6.92 19.01 14.41
CA ALA A 257 -7.35 20.40 14.19
C ALA A 257 -6.66 21.07 12.98
N ASP A 258 -5.41 20.72 12.73
CA ASP A 258 -4.59 21.24 11.62
C ASP A 258 -4.79 20.47 10.30
N VAL A 259 -5.61 19.41 10.29
CA VAL A 259 -5.89 18.59 9.10
C VAL A 259 -7.11 19.13 8.36
N ASP A 260 -7.08 19.12 7.04
CA ASP A 260 -8.22 19.53 6.23
C ASP A 260 -9.49 18.76 6.63
N ARG A 261 -10.60 19.47 6.80
CA ARG A 261 -11.87 18.89 7.26
C ARG A 261 -12.44 17.82 6.33
N SER A 262 -12.08 17.84 5.05
CA SER A 262 -12.45 16.78 4.09
C SER A 262 -11.87 15.42 4.47
N LEU A 263 -10.76 15.39 5.24
CA LEU A 263 -10.09 14.18 5.74
C LEU A 263 -10.58 13.75 7.14
N TRP A 264 -11.42 14.54 7.80
CA TRP A 264 -11.91 14.21 9.15
C TRP A 264 -12.66 12.87 9.25
N PRO A 265 -13.47 12.44 8.26
CA PRO A 265 -14.06 11.11 8.29
C PRO A 265 -13.01 9.98 8.35
N ALA A 266 -11.93 10.11 7.58
CA ALA A 266 -10.81 9.16 7.61
C ALA A 266 -10.01 9.25 8.93
N ALA A 267 -9.82 10.46 9.46
CA ALA A 267 -9.22 10.69 10.77
C ALA A 267 -10.06 10.05 11.89
N GLU A 268 -11.39 10.17 11.83
CA GLU A 268 -12.30 9.56 12.82
C GLU A 268 -12.20 8.04 12.78
N GLN A 269 -12.10 7.43 11.61
CA GLN A 269 -11.88 5.99 11.47
C GLN A 269 -10.56 5.56 12.13
N SER A 270 -9.47 6.30 11.88
CA SER A 270 -8.18 6.06 12.55
C SER A 270 -8.26 6.24 14.06
N VAL A 271 -9.01 7.25 14.54
CA VAL A 271 -9.23 7.46 15.97
C VAL A 271 -9.99 6.29 16.60
N ARG A 272 -11.01 5.75 15.94
CA ARG A 272 -11.72 4.55 16.44
C ARG A 272 -10.76 3.39 16.65
N ALA A 273 -9.91 3.06 15.67
CA ALA A 273 -8.90 2.01 15.81
C ALA A 273 -7.90 2.30 16.96
N GLN A 274 -7.55 3.58 17.19
CA GLN A 274 -6.70 3.99 18.30
C GLN A 274 -7.40 3.82 19.66
N LEU A 275 -8.68 4.16 19.75
CA LEU A 275 -9.48 3.98 20.95
C LEU A 275 -9.67 2.50 21.29
N ASP A 276 -9.94 1.67 20.28
CA ASP A 276 -10.05 0.23 20.43
C ASP A 276 -8.73 -0.38 20.95
N TYR A 277 -7.60 0.05 20.39
CA TYR A 277 -6.27 -0.36 20.85
C TYR A 277 -5.95 0.09 22.29
N LEU A 278 -6.50 1.23 22.73
CA LEU A 278 -6.29 1.77 24.09
C LEU A 278 -7.29 1.23 25.12
N ALA A 279 -8.31 0.49 24.69
CA ALA A 279 -9.31 -0.09 25.59
C ALA A 279 -8.68 -1.15 26.52
N PRO A 280 -9.11 -1.23 27.80
CA PRO A 280 -8.63 -2.25 28.69
C PRO A 280 -8.98 -3.65 28.18
N GLY A 281 -7.98 -4.48 27.91
CA GLY A 281 -8.16 -5.89 27.48
C GLY A 281 -8.18 -6.10 25.97
N SER A 282 -7.77 -5.12 25.18
CA SER A 282 -7.51 -5.26 23.74
C SER A 282 -6.18 -5.97 23.47
#